data_84816410175fd5a46a00c39e93b78394
#
_entry.id   84816410175fd5a46a00c39e93b78394
#
_cell.length_a   1.000
_cell.length_b   1.000
_cell.length_c   1.000
_cell.angle_alpha   90.00
_cell.angle_beta   90.00
_cell.angle_gamma   90.00
#
_symmetry.space_group_name_H-M   'P 1'
#
loop_
_entity.id
_entity.type
_entity.pdbx_description
1 polymer ?
#
loop_
_entity_poly.entity_id
_entity_poly.type
_entity_poly.pdbx_seq_one_letter_code
_entity_poly.pdbx_strand_id
1 'polypeptide(L)'
;MAKRYDQGYFDRWYRDGGIGGRQRLARKVALAVATAEYMLERPLRTVLDVGCGEGVWRTPLLKLRPRASYLGFDSSEYAIARYGRARNLRFARFGDFAALRPRPPVDLLVCSDVLHYVPTRELDRGLPGIAELCGGIAFLETFTRKDAASGDEDGFLGRDAGFYRRRFEALGFRHIGAHCWLSPRLAHHASELETA
;
A
#
# COMPACT_ATOMS: atom_id res chain seq x y z
N MET A 1 -20.06 -12.78 -9.28
CA MET A 1 -20.09 -11.33 -9.65
C MET A 1 -18.79 -10.68 -9.26
N ALA A 2 -18.29 -9.67 -10.00
CA ALA A 2 -17.12 -8.92 -9.54
C ALA A 2 -17.48 -8.10 -8.30
N LYS A 3 -16.60 -8.07 -7.31
CA LYS A 3 -16.75 -7.28 -6.08
C LYS A 3 -16.94 -5.79 -6.41
N ARG A 4 -17.92 -5.16 -5.79
CA ARG A 4 -18.20 -3.73 -5.98
C ARG A 4 -17.74 -2.96 -4.76
N TYR A 5 -16.86 -1.99 -4.97
CA TYR A 5 -16.40 -1.04 -3.95
C TYR A 5 -17.24 0.23 -4.03
N ASP A 6 -18.52 0.10 -3.67
CA ASP A 6 -19.52 1.17 -3.66
C ASP A 6 -19.69 1.83 -2.27
N GLN A 7 -20.66 2.73 -2.15
CA GLN A 7 -20.93 3.40 -0.88
C GLN A 7 -21.23 2.40 0.24
N GLY A 8 -22.05 1.37 -0.01
CA GLY A 8 -22.41 0.37 1.00
C GLY A 8 -21.21 -0.40 1.52
N TYR A 9 -20.23 -0.70 0.65
CA TYR A 9 -18.94 -1.27 1.05
C TYR A 9 -18.21 -0.36 2.04
N PHE A 10 -18.03 0.91 1.70
CA PHE A 10 -17.29 1.86 2.55
C PHE A 10 -18.04 2.18 3.85
N ASP A 11 -19.37 2.26 3.84
CA ASP A 11 -20.16 2.47 5.06
C ASP A 11 -19.94 1.31 6.04
N ARG A 12 -20.06 0.07 5.57
CA ARG A 12 -19.86 -1.12 6.39
C ARG A 12 -18.44 -1.22 6.99
N TRP A 13 -17.40 -1.05 6.17
CA TRP A 13 -16.03 -1.35 6.59
C TRP A 13 -15.27 -0.16 7.16
N TYR A 14 -15.64 1.06 6.80
CA TYR A 14 -14.93 2.28 7.22
C TYR A 14 -15.66 3.06 8.32
N ARG A 15 -16.99 2.89 8.47
CA ARG A 15 -17.80 3.63 9.44
C ARG A 15 -18.37 2.75 10.53
N ASP A 16 -19.12 1.70 10.18
CA ASP A 16 -19.92 0.92 11.13
C ASP A 16 -19.08 -0.13 11.88
N GLY A 17 -18.09 -0.72 11.24
CA GLY A 17 -17.29 -1.80 11.80
C GLY A 17 -15.78 -1.57 11.73
N GLY A 18 -15.32 -0.33 11.59
CA GLY A 18 -13.97 0.09 11.23
C GLY A 18 -12.85 -0.83 11.72
N ILE A 19 -12.31 -1.64 10.83
CA ILE A 19 -11.27 -2.61 11.15
C ILE A 19 -10.05 -1.89 11.71
N GLY A 20 -9.80 -2.09 12.99
CA GLY A 20 -8.62 -1.58 13.67
C GLY A 20 -8.63 -0.13 14.12
N GLY A 21 -9.68 0.65 13.80
CA GLY A 21 -9.89 2.00 14.29
C GLY A 21 -8.81 3.03 13.93
N ARG A 22 -9.13 4.31 14.15
CA ARG A 22 -8.25 5.45 13.82
C ARG A 22 -6.88 5.41 14.51
N GLN A 23 -6.84 4.88 15.74
CA GLN A 23 -5.60 4.83 16.53
C GLN A 23 -4.62 3.78 15.96
N ARG A 24 -5.12 2.60 15.55
CA ARG A 24 -4.29 1.57 14.91
C ARG A 24 -3.73 2.07 13.58
N LEU A 25 -4.55 2.72 12.76
CA LEU A 25 -4.10 3.33 11.51
C LEU A 25 -3.02 4.38 11.76
N ALA A 26 -3.21 5.27 12.76
CA ALA A 26 -2.20 6.29 13.08
C ALA A 26 -0.86 5.68 13.48
N ARG A 27 -0.86 4.58 14.27
CA ARG A 27 0.37 3.85 14.64
C ARG A 27 1.03 3.19 13.41
N LYS A 28 0.24 2.59 12.53
CA LYS A 28 0.71 1.99 11.27
C LYS A 28 1.40 3.03 10.38
N VAL A 29 0.77 4.19 10.21
CA VAL A 29 1.33 5.31 9.45
C VAL A 29 2.61 5.83 10.10
N ALA A 30 2.64 5.98 11.43
CA ALA A 30 3.83 6.45 12.15
C ALA A 30 5.01 5.48 11.97
N LEU A 31 4.76 4.17 12.05
CA LEU A 31 5.76 3.14 11.80
C LEU A 31 6.33 3.26 10.38
N ALA A 32 5.48 3.28 9.35
CA ALA A 32 5.92 3.35 7.97
C ALA A 32 6.72 4.64 7.67
N VAL A 33 6.28 5.78 8.21
CA VAL A 33 6.99 7.06 8.08
C VAL A 33 8.35 7.00 8.76
N ALA A 34 8.42 6.53 10.02
CA ALA A 34 9.66 6.44 10.77
C ALA A 34 10.68 5.51 10.08
N THR A 35 10.22 4.36 9.60
CA THR A 35 11.06 3.41 8.86
C THR A 35 11.59 4.04 7.56
N ALA A 36 10.72 4.72 6.79
CA ALA A 36 11.15 5.39 5.57
C ALA A 36 12.19 6.48 5.84
N GLU A 37 11.99 7.30 6.86
CA GLU A 37 12.91 8.38 7.20
C GLU A 37 14.25 7.89 7.75
N TYR A 38 14.21 6.81 8.54
CA TYR A 38 15.43 6.17 9.02
C TYR A 38 16.30 5.66 7.84
N MET A 39 15.69 4.96 6.87
CA MET A 39 16.41 4.43 5.73
C MET A 39 16.82 5.49 4.69
N LEU A 40 16.08 6.58 4.61
CA LEU A 40 16.38 7.70 3.70
C LEU A 40 17.31 8.75 4.32
N GLU A 41 17.57 8.69 5.63
CA GLU A 41 18.35 9.68 6.41
C GLU A 41 17.86 11.13 6.24
N ARG A 42 16.55 11.28 5.95
CA ARG A 42 15.91 12.59 5.76
C ARG A 42 14.39 12.50 5.92
N PRO A 43 13.73 13.65 6.15
CA PRO A 43 12.27 13.69 6.21
C PRO A 43 11.60 13.21 4.92
N LEU A 44 10.47 12.53 5.09
CA LEU A 44 9.61 12.05 4.01
C LEU A 44 9.06 13.22 3.17
N ARG A 45 9.12 13.10 1.85
CA ARG A 45 8.65 14.12 0.89
C ARG A 45 7.50 13.65 0.01
N THR A 46 7.50 12.39 -0.38
CA THR A 46 6.58 11.87 -1.40
C THR A 46 6.00 10.53 -1.00
N VAL A 47 4.68 10.40 -1.18
CA VAL A 47 3.93 9.17 -0.88
C VAL A 47 3.02 8.79 -2.04
N LEU A 48 3.01 7.51 -2.39
CA LEU A 48 2.09 6.88 -3.31
C LEU A 48 1.31 5.79 -2.56
N ASP A 49 -0.02 5.90 -2.55
CA ASP A 49 -0.90 4.95 -1.88
C ASP A 49 -1.74 4.18 -2.92
N VAL A 50 -1.47 2.90 -3.09
CA VAL A 50 -2.08 2.01 -4.09
C VAL A 50 -3.15 1.16 -3.45
N GLY A 51 -4.38 1.26 -3.93
CA GLY A 51 -5.57 0.72 -3.29
C GLY A 51 -5.97 1.53 -2.06
N CYS A 52 -5.89 2.86 -2.20
CA CYS A 52 -6.03 3.80 -1.10
C CYS A 52 -7.45 3.90 -0.52
N GLY A 53 -8.47 3.30 -1.18
CA GLY A 53 -9.87 3.45 -0.83
C GLY A 53 -10.26 4.93 -0.79
N GLU A 54 -10.83 5.36 0.33
CA GLU A 54 -11.15 6.77 0.58
C GLU A 54 -9.91 7.65 0.90
N GLY A 55 -8.69 7.13 0.83
CA GLY A 55 -7.45 7.86 1.18
C GLY A 55 -7.26 8.04 2.68
N VAL A 56 -7.56 7.00 3.47
CA VAL A 56 -7.51 7.05 4.93
C VAL A 56 -6.10 7.30 5.49
N TRP A 57 -5.05 6.88 4.79
CA TRP A 57 -3.67 7.13 5.16
C TRP A 57 -3.28 8.61 5.13
N ARG A 58 -3.91 9.40 4.25
CA ARG A 58 -3.54 10.80 3.99
C ARG A 58 -3.56 11.66 5.26
N THR A 59 -4.64 11.59 6.03
CA THR A 59 -4.82 12.49 7.20
C THR A 59 -3.75 12.27 8.28
N PRO A 60 -3.53 11.04 8.81
CA PRO A 60 -2.47 10.82 9.80
C PRO A 60 -1.08 11.07 9.24
N LEU A 61 -0.83 10.79 7.96
CA LEU A 61 0.44 11.06 7.30
C LEU A 61 0.75 12.56 7.25
N LEU A 62 -0.19 13.38 6.79
CA LEU A 62 0.02 14.83 6.70
C LEU A 62 0.03 15.52 8.07
N LYS A 63 -0.51 14.90 9.13
CA LYS A 63 -0.28 15.37 10.50
C LYS A 63 1.18 15.20 10.92
N LEU A 64 1.83 14.10 10.54
CA LEU A 64 3.24 13.84 10.84
C LEU A 64 4.16 14.64 9.92
N ARG A 65 3.82 14.76 8.65
CA ARG A 65 4.64 15.40 7.60
C ARG A 65 3.78 16.34 6.74
N PRO A 66 3.48 17.56 7.23
CA PRO A 66 2.57 18.49 6.54
C PRO A 66 3.01 18.91 5.13
N ARG A 67 4.33 18.82 4.88
CA ARG A 67 4.91 19.18 3.56
C ARG A 67 5.03 18.01 2.60
N ALA A 68 4.67 16.80 3.02
CA ALA A 68 4.72 15.63 2.15
C ALA A 68 3.64 15.71 1.06
N SER A 69 4.02 15.33 -0.15
CA SER A 69 3.08 15.18 -1.27
C SER A 69 2.48 13.78 -1.25
N TYR A 70 1.17 13.69 -1.09
CA TYR A 70 0.39 12.44 -1.13
C TYR A 70 -0.38 12.31 -2.44
N LEU A 71 -0.34 11.13 -3.05
CA LEU A 71 -1.15 10.75 -4.21
C LEU A 71 -1.67 9.34 -3.98
N GLY A 72 -3.00 9.16 -4.04
CA GLY A 72 -3.66 7.86 -3.92
C GLY A 72 -4.22 7.36 -5.23
N PHE A 73 -4.25 6.05 -5.41
CA PHE A 73 -4.96 5.37 -6.50
C PHE A 73 -5.87 4.29 -5.96
N ASP A 74 -7.07 4.21 -6.52
CA ASP A 74 -8.03 3.14 -6.21
C ASP A 74 -8.87 2.78 -7.43
N SER A 75 -9.40 1.56 -7.45
CA SER A 75 -10.31 1.08 -8.49
C SER A 75 -11.79 1.37 -8.19
N SER A 76 -12.09 1.98 -7.05
CA SER A 76 -13.44 2.39 -6.68
C SER A 76 -13.82 3.72 -7.33
N GLU A 77 -14.72 3.68 -8.31
CA GLU A 77 -15.28 4.88 -8.92
C GLU A 77 -16.00 5.76 -7.87
N TYR A 78 -16.67 5.14 -6.90
CA TYR A 78 -17.32 5.85 -5.79
C TYR A 78 -16.31 6.65 -4.95
N ALA A 79 -15.22 6.03 -4.51
CA ALA A 79 -14.22 6.69 -3.69
C ALA A 79 -13.56 7.86 -4.44
N ILE A 80 -13.27 7.67 -5.73
CA ILE A 80 -12.67 8.71 -6.58
C ILE A 80 -13.66 9.86 -6.85
N ALA A 81 -14.90 9.56 -7.20
CA ALA A 81 -15.91 10.61 -7.43
C ALA A 81 -16.13 11.46 -6.18
N ARG A 82 -16.17 10.83 -5.00
CA ARG A 82 -16.48 11.53 -3.75
C ARG A 82 -15.28 12.26 -3.13
N TYR A 83 -14.08 11.67 -3.19
CA TYR A 83 -12.91 12.16 -2.44
C TYR A 83 -11.72 12.53 -3.33
N GLY A 84 -11.75 12.20 -4.61
CA GLY A 84 -10.62 12.33 -5.52
C GLY A 84 -9.99 13.71 -5.49
N ARG A 85 -10.78 14.76 -5.70
CA ARG A 85 -10.31 16.15 -5.69
C ARG A 85 -9.79 16.60 -4.32
N ALA A 86 -10.56 16.31 -3.26
CA ALA A 86 -10.23 16.79 -1.92
C ALA A 86 -9.02 16.09 -1.28
N ARG A 87 -8.79 14.82 -1.66
CA ARG A 87 -7.75 13.98 -1.06
C ARG A 87 -6.61 13.62 -2.03
N ASN A 88 -6.63 14.16 -3.26
CA ASN A 88 -5.69 13.83 -4.33
C ASN A 88 -5.68 12.33 -4.66
N LEU A 89 -6.88 11.78 -4.97
CA LEU A 89 -7.04 10.40 -5.37
C LEU A 89 -7.37 10.33 -6.86
N ARG A 90 -6.90 9.28 -7.54
CA ARG A 90 -7.13 9.02 -8.96
C ARG A 90 -7.57 7.59 -9.17
N PHE A 91 -8.31 7.35 -10.23
CA PHE A 91 -8.72 6.02 -10.63
C PHE A 91 -7.55 5.27 -11.26
N ALA A 92 -7.28 4.06 -10.78
CA ALA A 92 -6.49 3.04 -11.47
C ALA A 92 -6.76 1.66 -10.86
N ARG A 93 -6.70 0.63 -11.69
CA ARG A 93 -6.63 -0.76 -11.25
C ARG A 93 -5.17 -1.13 -10.97
N PHE A 94 -4.96 -2.15 -10.15
CA PHE A 94 -3.59 -2.57 -9.81
C PHE A 94 -2.75 -2.91 -11.05
N GLY A 95 -3.32 -3.61 -12.02
CA GLY A 95 -2.64 -3.97 -13.26
C GLY A 95 -2.27 -2.80 -14.17
N ASP A 96 -2.87 -1.62 -13.99
CA ASP A 96 -2.56 -0.43 -14.81
C ASP A 96 -1.17 0.12 -14.50
N PHE A 97 -0.62 -0.19 -13.32
CA PHE A 97 0.76 0.14 -12.95
C PHE A 97 1.82 -0.53 -13.85
N ALA A 98 1.44 -1.48 -14.70
CA ALA A 98 2.32 -1.95 -15.77
C ALA A 98 2.87 -0.80 -16.65
N ALA A 99 2.03 0.21 -16.94
CA ALA A 99 2.38 1.35 -17.78
C ALA A 99 2.27 2.71 -17.07
N LEU A 100 1.52 2.78 -15.96
CA LEU A 100 1.24 4.03 -15.27
C LEU A 100 2.46 4.52 -14.47
N ARG A 101 2.98 5.70 -14.85
CA ARG A 101 4.08 6.38 -14.15
C ARG A 101 3.64 7.80 -13.80
N PRO A 102 2.80 7.99 -12.76
CA PRO A 102 2.15 9.26 -12.45
C PRO A 102 3.12 10.31 -11.92
N ARG A 103 4.30 9.89 -11.48
CA ARG A 103 5.34 10.71 -10.87
C ARG A 103 6.68 9.96 -10.82
N PRO A 104 7.80 10.64 -10.55
CA PRO A 104 9.06 9.98 -10.20
C PRO A 104 8.92 9.03 -9.01
N PRO A 105 9.87 8.11 -8.79
CA PRO A 105 9.86 7.22 -7.65
C PRO A 105 9.70 7.93 -6.32
N VAL A 106 8.86 7.37 -5.44
CA VAL A 106 8.45 7.98 -4.18
C VAL A 106 9.26 7.46 -2.99
N ASP A 107 9.31 8.26 -1.92
CA ASP A 107 9.97 7.89 -0.66
C ASP A 107 9.24 6.76 0.08
N LEU A 108 7.92 6.80 0.06
CA LEU A 108 7.08 5.76 0.67
C LEU A 108 5.99 5.35 -0.33
N LEU A 109 5.98 4.08 -0.68
CA LEU A 109 4.89 3.43 -1.40
C LEU A 109 4.06 2.63 -0.40
N VAL A 110 2.76 2.84 -0.40
CA VAL A 110 1.81 2.12 0.46
C VAL A 110 0.93 1.23 -0.41
N CYS A 111 0.77 -0.03 -0.01
CA CYS A 111 -0.27 -0.93 -0.51
C CYS A 111 -0.73 -1.77 0.68
N SER A 112 -1.75 -1.27 1.40
CA SER A 112 -2.19 -1.81 2.68
C SER A 112 -3.57 -2.43 2.54
N ASP A 113 -3.69 -3.71 2.84
CA ASP A 113 -4.97 -4.44 2.84
C ASP A 113 -5.61 -4.58 1.43
N VAL A 114 -4.80 -4.80 0.39
CA VAL A 114 -5.23 -4.78 -1.01
C VAL A 114 -4.83 -6.05 -1.78
N LEU A 115 -3.57 -6.48 -1.67
CA LEU A 115 -2.99 -7.47 -2.60
C LEU A 115 -3.69 -8.83 -2.57
N HIS A 116 -4.32 -9.19 -1.48
CA HIS A 116 -5.07 -10.44 -1.35
C HIS A 116 -6.44 -10.42 -2.03
N TYR A 117 -6.87 -9.27 -2.58
CA TYR A 117 -8.04 -9.16 -3.46
C TYR A 117 -7.66 -9.06 -4.94
N VAL A 118 -6.38 -8.80 -5.25
CA VAL A 118 -5.94 -8.60 -6.64
C VAL A 118 -5.74 -9.95 -7.34
N PRO A 119 -6.41 -10.23 -8.48
CA PRO A 119 -6.19 -11.44 -9.25
C PRO A 119 -4.71 -11.62 -9.62
N THR A 120 -4.23 -12.89 -9.64
CA THR A 120 -2.80 -13.19 -9.87
C THR A 120 -2.26 -12.55 -11.15
N ARG A 121 -3.01 -12.66 -12.26
CA ARG A 121 -2.61 -12.05 -13.54
C ARG A 121 -2.44 -10.53 -13.44
N GLU A 122 -3.32 -9.87 -12.70
CA GLU A 122 -3.27 -8.42 -12.53
C GLU A 122 -2.14 -8.02 -11.58
N LEU A 123 -1.93 -8.82 -10.52
CA LEU A 123 -0.80 -8.67 -9.60
C LEU A 123 0.53 -8.76 -10.35
N ASP A 124 0.74 -9.84 -11.11
CA ASP A 124 1.98 -10.08 -11.85
C ASP A 124 2.24 -9.00 -12.91
N ARG A 125 1.18 -8.44 -13.49
CA ARG A 125 1.28 -7.33 -14.44
C ARG A 125 1.65 -6.02 -13.79
N GLY A 126 1.10 -5.69 -12.62
CA GLY A 126 1.27 -4.38 -11.96
C GLY A 126 2.51 -4.27 -11.09
N LEU A 127 2.95 -5.36 -10.45
CA LEU A 127 4.06 -5.36 -9.49
C LEU A 127 5.38 -4.79 -10.04
N PRO A 128 5.83 -5.05 -11.27
CA PRO A 128 7.04 -4.43 -11.79
C PRO A 128 6.98 -2.91 -11.77
N GLY A 129 5.86 -2.33 -12.18
CA GLY A 129 5.66 -0.89 -12.13
C GLY A 129 5.60 -0.32 -10.71
N ILE A 130 5.05 -1.07 -9.77
CA ILE A 130 5.09 -0.72 -8.35
C ILE A 130 6.54 -0.67 -7.84
N ALA A 131 7.38 -1.64 -8.22
CA ALA A 131 8.79 -1.65 -7.84
C ALA A 131 9.55 -0.44 -8.42
N GLU A 132 9.31 -0.09 -9.67
CA GLU A 132 9.92 1.08 -10.31
C GLU A 132 9.50 2.41 -9.66
N LEU A 133 8.25 2.50 -9.20
CA LEU A 133 7.70 3.68 -8.52
C LEU A 133 8.15 3.81 -7.06
N CYS A 134 8.71 2.75 -6.45
CA CYS A 134 9.21 2.78 -5.09
C CYS A 134 10.70 3.17 -5.08
N GLY A 135 11.01 4.37 -4.58
CA GLY A 135 12.39 4.84 -4.43
C GLY A 135 12.96 4.61 -3.03
N GLY A 136 12.11 4.51 -2.03
CA GLY A 136 12.48 4.32 -0.63
C GLY A 136 11.92 3.03 -0.05
N ILE A 137 10.90 3.15 0.79
CA ILE A 137 10.23 2.02 1.45
C ILE A 137 8.90 1.70 0.78
N ALA A 138 8.60 0.40 0.62
CA ALA A 138 7.26 -0.08 0.34
C ALA A 138 6.64 -0.65 1.63
N PHE A 139 5.48 -0.14 2.03
CA PHE A 139 4.65 -0.74 3.06
C PHE A 139 3.62 -1.64 2.37
N LEU A 140 3.90 -2.97 2.35
CA LEU A 140 3.10 -3.97 1.64
C LEU A 140 2.39 -4.87 2.66
N GLU A 141 1.28 -4.39 3.20
CA GLU A 141 0.45 -5.17 4.12
C GLU A 141 -0.54 -6.02 3.34
N THR A 142 -0.44 -7.33 3.50
CA THR A 142 -1.38 -8.27 2.92
C THR A 142 -1.60 -9.45 3.86
N PHE A 143 -2.78 -10.05 3.79
CA PHE A 143 -3.14 -11.22 4.58
C PHE A 143 -3.03 -12.48 3.75
N THR A 144 -2.62 -13.56 4.42
CA THR A 144 -2.52 -14.90 3.86
C THR A 144 -3.62 -15.79 4.43
N ARG A 145 -3.82 -16.97 3.86
CA ARG A 145 -4.81 -17.93 4.37
C ARG A 145 -4.55 -18.41 5.81
N LYS A 146 -3.34 -18.17 6.37
CA LYS A 146 -2.98 -18.56 7.74
C LYS A 146 -3.14 -17.43 8.74
N ASP A 147 -3.35 -16.22 8.28
CA ASP A 147 -3.55 -15.09 9.17
C ASP A 147 -4.98 -15.09 9.70
N ALA A 148 -5.12 -14.89 11.01
CA ALA A 148 -6.42 -14.69 11.64
C ALA A 148 -6.93 -13.26 11.35
N ALA A 149 -7.14 -12.95 10.08
CA ALA A 149 -7.66 -11.67 9.67
C ALA A 149 -9.18 -11.65 9.86
N SER A 150 -9.67 -10.73 10.66
CA SER A 150 -11.09 -10.39 10.68
C SER A 150 -11.33 -9.28 9.66
N GLY A 151 -12.25 -9.47 8.72
CA GLY A 151 -12.52 -8.46 7.71
C GLY A 151 -13.41 -8.98 6.59
N ASP A 152 -13.29 -8.35 5.46
CA ASP A 152 -14.06 -8.68 4.28
C ASP A 152 -13.50 -9.93 3.59
N GLU A 153 -14.25 -11.02 3.64
CA GLU A 153 -13.87 -12.29 3.00
C GLU A 153 -14.31 -12.36 1.52
N ASP A 154 -15.16 -11.44 1.08
CA ASP A 154 -15.61 -11.42 -0.31
C ASP A 154 -14.46 -11.07 -1.26
N GLY A 155 -14.15 -11.98 -2.17
CA GLY A 155 -13.03 -11.86 -3.10
C GLY A 155 -11.65 -12.08 -2.48
N PHE A 156 -11.56 -12.54 -1.20
CA PHE A 156 -10.30 -12.89 -0.58
C PHE A 156 -9.65 -14.09 -1.29
N LEU A 157 -8.44 -13.89 -1.76
CA LEU A 157 -7.62 -14.91 -2.41
C LEU A 157 -6.62 -15.47 -1.38
N GLY A 158 -6.98 -16.53 -0.70
CA GLY A 158 -6.22 -17.16 0.38
C GLY A 158 -4.87 -17.76 -0.07
N ARG A 159 -3.92 -16.90 -0.42
CA ARG A 159 -2.57 -17.29 -0.85
C ARG A 159 -1.62 -17.47 0.33
N ASP A 160 -0.53 -18.22 0.11
CA ASP A 160 0.54 -18.38 1.10
C ASP A 160 1.47 -17.17 1.17
N ALA A 161 2.14 -16.99 2.31
CA ALA A 161 3.17 -15.96 2.46
C ALA A 161 4.29 -16.07 1.42
N GLY A 162 4.72 -17.31 1.10
CA GLY A 162 5.72 -17.56 0.06
C GLY A 162 5.30 -17.10 -1.33
N PHE A 163 3.99 -17.06 -1.64
CA PHE A 163 3.49 -16.53 -2.90
C PHE A 163 3.85 -15.05 -3.07
N TYR A 164 3.69 -14.23 -2.02
CA TYR A 164 3.99 -12.81 -2.04
C TYR A 164 5.50 -12.56 -1.95
N ARG A 165 6.19 -13.22 -1.01
CA ARG A 165 7.64 -13.05 -0.80
C ARG A 165 8.42 -13.26 -2.08
N ARG A 166 8.24 -14.40 -2.75
CA ARG A 166 8.95 -14.70 -4.02
C ARG A 166 8.76 -13.61 -5.08
N ARG A 167 7.56 -13.00 -5.15
CA ARG A 167 7.27 -11.92 -6.11
C ARG A 167 7.97 -10.62 -5.75
N PHE A 168 7.95 -10.25 -4.49
CA PHE A 168 8.61 -9.04 -4.03
C PHE A 168 10.14 -9.17 -4.14
N GLU A 169 10.69 -10.28 -3.69
CA GLU A 169 12.13 -10.58 -3.76
C GLU A 169 12.64 -10.65 -5.21
N ALA A 170 11.87 -11.26 -6.12
CA ALA A 170 12.19 -11.31 -7.55
C ALA A 170 12.26 -9.91 -8.21
N LEU A 171 11.60 -8.93 -7.62
CA LEU A 171 11.66 -7.52 -8.03
C LEU A 171 12.73 -6.71 -7.28
N GLY A 172 13.54 -7.36 -6.45
CA GLY A 172 14.64 -6.76 -5.71
C GLY A 172 14.24 -6.10 -4.38
N PHE A 173 13.01 -6.24 -3.93
CA PHE A 173 12.63 -5.79 -2.60
C PHE A 173 13.28 -6.65 -1.51
N ARG A 174 13.67 -6.04 -0.39
CA ARG A 174 14.20 -6.71 0.80
C ARG A 174 13.29 -6.48 2.00
N HIS A 175 12.86 -7.55 2.66
CA HIS A 175 11.99 -7.48 3.83
C HIS A 175 12.77 -7.04 5.06
N ILE A 176 12.24 -6.04 5.79
CA ILE A 176 12.84 -5.50 7.02
C ILE A 176 11.89 -5.54 8.22
N GLY A 177 10.84 -6.35 8.13
CA GLY A 177 9.86 -6.53 9.20
C GLY A 177 8.65 -5.59 9.10
N ALA A 178 7.62 -5.89 9.89
CA ALA A 178 6.41 -5.08 10.06
C ALA A 178 5.77 -4.57 8.76
N HIS A 179 5.67 -5.42 7.72
CA HIS A 179 5.18 -5.12 6.37
C HIS A 179 6.06 -4.14 5.57
N CYS A 180 7.21 -3.73 6.09
CA CYS A 180 8.13 -2.82 5.41
C CYS A 180 9.13 -3.59 4.55
N TRP A 181 9.37 -3.06 3.35
CA TRP A 181 10.29 -3.60 2.35
C TRP A 181 11.15 -2.47 1.82
N LEU A 182 12.48 -2.66 1.81
CA LEU A 182 13.39 -1.77 1.08
C LEU A 182 13.15 -1.92 -0.41
N SER A 183 13.09 -0.80 -1.12
CA SER A 183 13.07 -0.82 -2.58
C SER A 183 14.36 -1.37 -3.15
N PRO A 184 14.38 -1.82 -4.42
CA PRO A 184 15.61 -2.23 -5.09
C PRO A 184 16.73 -1.18 -5.02
N ARG A 185 16.38 0.10 -4.93
CA ARG A 185 17.33 1.22 -4.85
C ARG A 185 18.02 1.32 -3.49
N LEU A 186 17.36 0.88 -2.42
CA LEU A 186 17.87 0.91 -1.05
C LEU A 186 18.24 -0.49 -0.53
N ALA A 187 18.12 -1.53 -1.34
CA ALA A 187 18.36 -2.91 -0.91
C ALA A 187 19.77 -3.14 -0.32
N HIS A 188 20.74 -2.33 -0.74
CA HIS A 188 22.13 -2.35 -0.23
C HIS A 188 22.27 -1.75 1.18
N HIS A 189 21.25 -1.06 1.72
CA HIS A 189 21.23 -0.57 3.08
C HIS A 189 20.71 -1.61 4.09
N ALA A 190 20.18 -2.75 3.62
CA ALA A 190 19.73 -3.81 4.52
C ALA A 190 20.93 -4.38 5.29
N SER A 191 20.79 -4.52 6.60
CA SER A 191 21.81 -5.19 7.41
C SER A 191 21.84 -6.71 7.11
N GLU A 192 22.95 -7.37 7.41
CA GLU A 192 23.09 -8.82 7.21
C GLU A 192 22.00 -9.61 7.99
N LEU A 193 21.63 -9.15 9.18
CA LEU A 193 20.60 -9.78 10.01
C LEU A 193 19.19 -9.71 9.37
N GLU A 194 18.95 -8.79 8.43
CA GLU A 194 17.68 -8.61 7.74
C GLU A 194 17.61 -9.35 6.41
N THR A 195 18.76 -9.87 5.94
CA THR A 195 18.89 -10.51 4.62
C THR A 195 19.01 -12.04 4.68
N ALA A 196 18.96 -12.62 5.86
CA ALA A 196 19.07 -14.06 6.09
C ALA A 196 17.79 -14.84 5.79
#